data_74594e9c4cb2cbc7e8e395252e2de9c4
#
_entry.id   74594e9c4cb2cbc7e8e395252e2de9c4
#
_cell.length_a   1.000
_cell.length_b   1.000
_cell.length_c   1.000
_cell.angle_alpha   90.00
_cell.angle_beta   90.00
_cell.angle_gamma   90.00
#
_symmetry.space_group_name_H-M   'P 1'
#
loop_
_entity.id
_entity.type
_entity.pdbx_description
1 polymer ?
#
loop_
_entity_poly.entity_id
_entity_poly.type
_entity_poly.pdbx_seq_one_letter_code
_entity_poly.pdbx_strand_id
1 'polypeptide(L)'
;AEKYKDNIFMTEAGAGVGLISFNIDRQSYNHTSKTSDEQKEATKKALLNKDFRQALAFALNRESYSAQVNGEDAAKPAVRNLFVPPTFVQANGKEFGTLVEESLASYGDEWKGIKLDDGQDGLHNTDKAKAEFAKAKQALANEGVQFPIHLDVPVTQNSTNFVNRMQSLKQSLEEALGKDNVSVDL
;
A
#
# COMPACT_ATOMS: atom_id res chain seq x y z
N ALA A 1 15.67 -23.68 -8.81
CA ALA A 1 16.36 -22.74 -7.93
C ALA A 1 17.27 -23.46 -6.95
N GLU A 2 16.82 -24.50 -6.24
CA GLU A 2 17.55 -25.15 -5.14
C GLU A 2 18.92 -25.72 -5.56
N LYS A 3 19.03 -26.30 -6.77
CA LYS A 3 20.30 -26.82 -7.33
C LYS A 3 21.41 -25.76 -7.46
N TYR A 4 21.04 -24.49 -7.51
CA TYR A 4 21.97 -23.36 -7.72
C TYR A 4 21.94 -22.35 -6.58
N LYS A 5 21.41 -22.72 -5.42
CA LYS A 5 21.19 -21.85 -4.28
C LYS A 5 22.47 -21.11 -3.87
N ASP A 6 23.60 -21.81 -3.86
CA ASP A 6 24.90 -21.25 -3.47
C ASP A 6 25.52 -20.33 -4.53
N ASN A 7 24.92 -20.27 -5.73
CA ASN A 7 25.35 -19.45 -6.86
C ASN A 7 24.38 -18.30 -7.18
N ILE A 8 23.37 -18.07 -6.32
CA ILE A 8 22.40 -16.99 -6.44
C ILE A 8 22.91 -15.82 -5.58
N PHE A 9 23.16 -14.70 -6.22
CA PHE A 9 23.57 -13.47 -5.56
C PHE A 9 22.48 -12.42 -5.70
N MET A 10 22.19 -11.71 -4.61
CA MET A 10 21.37 -10.52 -4.64
C MET A 10 22.21 -9.36 -5.13
N THR A 11 21.78 -8.69 -6.18
CA THR A 11 22.39 -7.43 -6.60
C THR A 11 21.87 -6.29 -5.71
N GLU A 12 22.60 -5.18 -5.65
CA GLU A 12 22.10 -3.96 -5.04
C GLU A 12 20.80 -3.51 -5.73
N ALA A 13 19.90 -2.90 -4.96
CA ALA A 13 18.65 -2.41 -5.49
C ALA A 13 18.90 -1.29 -6.51
N GLY A 14 18.25 -1.37 -7.66
CA GLY A 14 18.29 -0.30 -8.65
C GLY A 14 17.60 0.98 -8.17
N ALA A 15 17.81 2.07 -8.92
CA ALA A 15 17.22 3.39 -8.63
C ALA A 15 15.70 3.46 -8.87
N GLY A 16 15.09 2.43 -9.48
CA GLY A 16 13.66 2.41 -9.77
C GLY A 16 12.82 2.07 -8.55
N VAL A 17 11.72 2.79 -8.36
CA VAL A 17 10.73 2.53 -7.32
C VAL A 17 9.37 2.25 -7.97
N GLY A 18 8.79 1.09 -7.65
CA GLY A 18 7.40 0.78 -7.99
C GLY A 18 6.47 1.38 -6.94
N LEU A 19 5.36 1.95 -7.36
CA LEU A 19 4.38 2.54 -6.45
C LEU A 19 2.96 2.11 -6.78
N ILE A 20 2.10 2.13 -5.76
CA ILE A 20 0.65 2.02 -5.89
C ILE A 20 0.08 3.40 -5.59
N SER A 21 -0.73 3.94 -6.50
CA SER A 21 -1.38 5.24 -6.34
C SER A 21 -2.90 5.09 -6.33
N PHE A 22 -3.57 6.01 -5.63
CA PHE A 22 -5.03 6.09 -5.62
C PHE A 22 -5.50 7.06 -6.70
N ASN A 23 -6.45 6.61 -7.52
CA ASN A 23 -7.14 7.51 -8.46
C ASN A 23 -8.26 8.23 -7.70
N ILE A 24 -7.96 9.42 -7.21
CA ILE A 24 -8.89 10.25 -6.43
C ILE A 24 -9.84 11.08 -7.30
N ASP A 25 -9.61 11.13 -8.61
CA ASP A 25 -10.46 11.86 -9.58
C ASP A 25 -10.75 10.97 -10.79
N ARG A 26 -11.41 9.84 -10.54
CA ARG A 26 -11.72 8.85 -11.57
C ARG A 26 -12.80 9.35 -12.51
N GLN A 27 -12.49 9.43 -13.80
CA GLN A 27 -13.38 9.94 -14.86
C GLN A 27 -14.12 8.82 -15.62
N SER A 28 -13.62 7.59 -15.61
CA SER A 28 -14.18 6.47 -16.35
C SER A 28 -14.40 5.24 -15.47
N TYR A 29 -15.53 4.58 -15.66
CA TYR A 29 -15.94 3.36 -14.97
C TYR A 29 -16.16 2.19 -15.94
N ASN A 30 -15.49 2.18 -17.11
CA ASN A 30 -15.63 1.12 -18.10
C ASN A 30 -15.18 -0.25 -17.60
N HIS A 31 -14.26 -0.27 -16.63
CA HIS A 31 -13.78 -1.50 -15.97
C HIS A 31 -14.01 -1.35 -14.47
N THR A 32 -15.21 -1.70 -14.02
CA THR A 32 -15.62 -1.60 -12.63
C THR A 32 -16.57 -2.73 -12.25
N SER A 33 -16.47 -3.21 -11.03
CA SER A 33 -17.46 -4.08 -10.40
C SER A 33 -18.65 -3.32 -9.82
N LYS A 34 -18.55 -2.00 -9.70
CA LYS A 34 -19.60 -1.15 -9.12
C LYS A 34 -20.85 -1.14 -9.99
N THR A 35 -21.98 -1.38 -9.36
CA THR A 35 -23.28 -1.51 -10.03
C THR A 35 -24.17 -0.27 -9.87
N SER A 36 -23.77 0.67 -9.01
CA SER A 36 -24.56 1.89 -8.76
C SER A 36 -23.70 3.15 -8.62
N ASP A 37 -24.32 4.31 -8.76
CA ASP A 37 -23.63 5.59 -8.58
C ASP A 37 -23.32 5.85 -7.12
N GLU A 38 -24.10 5.31 -6.18
CA GLU A 38 -23.82 5.36 -4.75
C GLU A 38 -22.50 4.66 -4.41
N GLN A 39 -22.22 3.50 -5.02
CA GLN A 39 -20.94 2.80 -4.84
C GLN A 39 -19.76 3.58 -5.43
N LYS A 40 -19.94 4.24 -6.56
CA LYS A 40 -18.91 5.10 -7.16
C LYS A 40 -18.59 6.29 -6.25
N GLU A 41 -19.63 6.96 -5.76
CA GLU A 41 -19.48 8.10 -4.88
C GLU A 41 -18.90 7.69 -3.51
N ALA A 42 -19.32 6.55 -2.95
CA ALA A 42 -18.75 6.00 -1.72
C ALA A 42 -17.24 5.77 -1.83
N THR A 43 -16.79 5.17 -2.93
CA THR A 43 -15.36 4.95 -3.17
C THR A 43 -14.61 6.27 -3.33
N LYS A 44 -15.17 7.25 -4.06
CA LYS A 44 -14.57 8.57 -4.23
C LYS A 44 -14.39 9.28 -2.88
N LYS A 45 -15.44 9.33 -2.05
CA LYS A 45 -15.38 9.92 -0.71
C LYS A 45 -14.34 9.20 0.17
N ALA A 46 -14.34 7.87 0.15
CA ALA A 46 -13.38 7.09 0.91
C ALA A 46 -11.92 7.39 0.48
N LEU A 47 -11.64 7.43 -0.82
CA LEU A 47 -10.30 7.73 -1.33
C LEU A 47 -9.89 9.19 -1.10
N LEU A 48 -10.80 10.13 -0.94
CA LEU A 48 -10.52 11.51 -0.52
C LEU A 48 -10.27 11.64 0.98
N ASN A 49 -10.77 10.71 1.80
CA ASN A 49 -10.54 10.70 3.23
C ASN A 49 -9.09 10.27 3.54
N LYS A 50 -8.37 11.09 4.31
CA LYS A 50 -6.96 10.85 4.68
C LYS A 50 -6.81 9.56 5.49
N ASP A 51 -7.66 9.38 6.52
CA ASP A 51 -7.56 8.27 7.46
C ASP A 51 -7.84 6.94 6.75
N PHE A 52 -8.75 6.94 5.76
CA PHE A 52 -8.99 5.77 4.92
C PHE A 52 -7.74 5.38 4.12
N ARG A 53 -7.07 6.34 3.48
CA ARG A 53 -5.82 6.04 2.75
C ARG A 53 -4.70 5.58 3.67
N GLN A 54 -4.59 6.14 4.88
CA GLN A 54 -3.63 5.67 5.90
C GLN A 54 -3.94 4.25 6.34
N ALA A 55 -5.23 3.92 6.56
CA ALA A 55 -5.65 2.56 6.87
C ALA A 55 -5.21 1.56 5.79
N LEU A 56 -5.41 1.88 4.51
CA LEU A 56 -4.95 1.04 3.39
C LEU A 56 -3.42 0.91 3.37
N ALA A 57 -2.70 1.99 3.66
CA ALA A 57 -1.24 1.98 3.69
C ALA A 57 -0.68 1.07 4.79
N PHE A 58 -1.28 1.07 5.97
CA PHE A 58 -0.89 0.19 7.08
C PHE A 58 -1.42 -1.25 6.92
N ALA A 59 -2.52 -1.45 6.21
CA ALA A 59 -3.07 -2.78 5.95
C ALA A 59 -2.26 -3.57 4.91
N LEU A 60 -1.60 -2.90 3.95
CA LEU A 60 -0.86 -3.56 2.90
C LEU A 60 0.44 -4.19 3.42
N ASN A 61 0.53 -5.51 3.36
CA ASN A 61 1.78 -6.24 3.60
C ASN A 61 2.67 -6.19 2.35
N ARG A 62 3.58 -5.22 2.32
CA ARG A 62 4.49 -5.00 1.19
C ARG A 62 5.53 -6.09 1.02
N GLU A 63 5.91 -6.75 2.11
CA GLU A 63 6.83 -7.88 2.03
C GLU A 63 6.16 -9.07 1.34
N SER A 64 4.94 -9.44 1.74
CA SER A 64 4.16 -10.48 1.08
C SER A 64 3.87 -10.15 -0.39
N TYR A 65 3.58 -8.88 -0.69
CA TYR A 65 3.40 -8.40 -2.05
C TYR A 65 4.69 -8.52 -2.88
N SER A 66 5.83 -8.17 -2.30
CA SER A 66 7.15 -8.30 -2.93
C SER A 66 7.54 -9.75 -3.17
N ALA A 67 7.24 -10.64 -2.21
CA ALA A 67 7.56 -12.06 -2.28
C ALA A 67 6.95 -12.77 -3.50
N GLN A 68 5.83 -12.27 -4.01
CA GLN A 68 5.17 -12.84 -5.20
C GLN A 68 6.06 -12.84 -6.47
N VAL A 69 7.10 -12.03 -6.48
CA VAL A 69 8.02 -11.92 -7.63
C VAL A 69 9.47 -12.17 -7.21
N ASN A 70 9.86 -11.66 -6.07
CA ASN A 70 11.25 -11.71 -5.63
C ASN A 70 11.59 -12.96 -4.81
N GLY A 71 10.57 -13.74 -4.40
CA GLY A 71 10.72 -14.80 -3.41
C GLY A 71 10.87 -14.24 -1.99
N GLU A 72 10.71 -15.09 -0.98
CA GLU A 72 10.68 -14.67 0.42
C GLU A 72 11.99 -14.06 0.90
N ASP A 73 13.13 -14.66 0.52
CA ASP A 73 14.46 -14.19 0.93
C ASP A 73 14.79 -12.78 0.42
N ALA A 74 14.26 -12.42 -0.74
CA ALA A 74 14.48 -11.13 -1.39
C ALA A 74 13.34 -10.13 -1.21
N ALA A 75 12.25 -10.53 -0.56
CA ALA A 75 11.04 -9.74 -0.44
C ALA A 75 11.29 -8.42 0.32
N LYS A 76 11.82 -8.51 1.53
CA LYS A 76 12.06 -7.36 2.39
C LYS A 76 13.13 -6.41 1.82
N PRO A 77 14.30 -6.87 1.37
CA PRO A 77 15.29 -6.00 0.75
C PRO A 77 14.79 -5.25 -0.49
N ALA A 78 13.77 -5.76 -1.18
CA ALA A 78 13.16 -5.13 -2.35
C ALA A 78 12.06 -4.11 -2.03
N VAL A 79 11.59 -4.03 -0.78
CA VAL A 79 10.60 -3.02 -0.37
C VAL A 79 11.21 -1.62 -0.44
N ARG A 80 10.43 -0.67 -0.95
CA ARG A 80 10.75 0.77 -0.93
C ARG A 80 9.51 1.56 -0.57
N ASN A 81 9.65 2.47 0.40
CA ASN A 81 8.60 3.38 0.84
C ASN A 81 8.91 4.85 0.56
N LEU A 82 9.95 5.09 -0.21
CA LEU A 82 10.39 6.43 -0.61
C LEU A 82 10.55 6.48 -2.13
N PHE A 83 10.28 7.66 -2.72
CA PHE A 83 10.55 7.91 -4.13
C PHE A 83 12.04 8.03 -4.43
N VAL A 84 12.82 8.44 -3.44
CA VAL A 84 14.26 8.57 -3.54
C VAL A 84 14.90 7.36 -2.85
N PRO A 85 15.63 6.51 -3.58
CA PRO A 85 16.37 5.40 -2.97
C PRO A 85 17.44 5.91 -1.99
N PRO A 86 17.83 5.09 -1.01
CA PRO A 86 18.94 5.40 -0.11
C PRO A 86 20.21 5.77 -0.87
N THR A 87 21.02 6.63 -0.31
CA THR A 87 22.31 7.13 -0.84
C THR A 87 22.23 8.08 -2.05
N PHE A 88 21.06 8.25 -2.68
CA PHE A 88 20.90 9.11 -3.86
C PHE A 88 20.85 10.61 -3.53
N VAL A 89 20.23 10.95 -2.42
CA VAL A 89 20.07 12.35 -1.99
C VAL A 89 20.34 12.49 -0.50
N GLN A 90 21.23 13.41 -0.18
CA GLN A 90 21.52 13.83 1.17
C GLN A 90 21.33 15.34 1.31
N ALA A 91 20.82 15.78 2.45
CA ALA A 91 20.77 17.19 2.79
C ALA A 91 21.24 17.38 4.24
N ASN A 92 22.15 18.34 4.44
CA ASN A 92 22.74 18.63 5.75
C ASN A 92 23.41 17.39 6.41
N GLY A 93 24.03 16.52 5.61
CA GLY A 93 24.69 15.31 6.09
C GLY A 93 23.74 14.18 6.53
N LYS A 94 22.44 14.30 6.24
CA LYS A 94 21.44 13.27 6.51
C LYS A 94 20.90 12.67 5.21
N GLU A 95 20.63 11.37 5.22
CA GLU A 95 19.91 10.69 4.15
C GLU A 95 18.48 11.25 4.01
N PHE A 96 17.96 11.25 2.77
CA PHE A 96 16.61 11.74 2.49
C PHE A 96 15.56 10.99 3.31
N GLY A 97 15.69 9.67 3.45
CA GLY A 97 14.79 8.86 4.27
C GLY A 97 14.73 9.29 5.74
N THR A 98 15.87 9.63 6.33
CA THR A 98 15.95 10.15 7.71
C THR A 98 15.18 11.48 7.83
N LEU A 99 15.32 12.38 6.85
CA LEU A 99 14.60 13.66 6.86
C LEU A 99 13.08 13.45 6.72
N VAL A 100 12.66 12.49 5.90
CA VAL A 100 11.23 12.12 5.78
C VAL A 100 10.72 11.53 7.08
N GLU A 101 11.45 10.63 7.74
CA GLU A 101 11.11 10.05 9.05
C GLU A 101 10.90 11.15 10.11
N GLU A 102 11.84 12.08 10.21
CA GLU A 102 11.75 13.23 11.13
C GLU A 102 10.53 14.11 10.83
N SER A 103 10.22 14.32 9.56
CA SER A 103 9.04 15.08 9.12
C SER A 103 7.74 14.35 9.44
N LEU A 104 7.66 13.04 9.16
CA LEU A 104 6.46 12.23 9.39
C LEU A 104 6.02 12.24 10.85
N ALA A 105 6.95 12.25 11.80
CA ALA A 105 6.64 12.31 13.22
C ALA A 105 5.80 13.54 13.61
N SER A 106 5.83 14.61 12.80
CA SER A 106 5.01 15.81 13.01
C SER A 106 3.57 15.69 12.53
N TYR A 107 3.25 14.70 11.71
CA TYR A 107 1.90 14.52 11.14
C TYR A 107 0.94 13.74 12.04
N GLY A 108 1.46 13.01 13.02
CA GLY A 108 0.67 12.28 13.99
C GLY A 108 1.43 11.14 14.66
N ASP A 109 0.88 10.65 15.78
CA ASP A 109 1.50 9.56 16.55
C ASP A 109 1.51 8.24 15.78
N GLU A 110 0.60 8.06 14.84
CA GLU A 110 0.53 6.91 13.94
C GLU A 110 1.81 6.73 13.10
N TRP A 111 2.54 7.80 12.84
CA TRP A 111 3.77 7.80 12.04
C TRP A 111 5.04 7.64 12.87
N LYS A 112 4.94 7.62 14.20
CA LYS A 112 6.09 7.42 15.06
C LYS A 112 6.64 5.99 14.99
N GLY A 113 7.95 5.86 15.04
CA GLY A 113 8.66 4.58 15.06
C GLY A 113 8.86 3.91 13.71
N ILE A 114 8.46 4.58 12.62
CA ILE A 114 8.74 4.14 11.25
C ILE A 114 10.23 4.41 10.96
N LYS A 115 10.89 3.46 10.29
CA LYS A 115 12.29 3.54 9.88
C LYS A 115 12.41 3.68 8.37
N LEU A 116 12.88 4.83 7.91
CA LEU A 116 12.96 5.16 6.49
C LEU A 116 14.38 5.57 6.03
N ASP A 117 15.37 5.44 6.88
CA ASP A 117 16.77 5.70 6.54
C ASP A 117 17.26 4.84 5.35
N ASP A 118 16.81 3.58 5.28
CA ASP A 118 17.01 2.67 4.15
C ASP A 118 15.79 2.54 3.21
N GLY A 119 14.67 3.19 3.55
CA GLY A 119 13.43 3.15 2.79
C GLY A 119 12.71 1.80 2.77
N GLN A 120 13.09 0.83 3.61
CA GLN A 120 12.61 -0.55 3.57
C GLN A 120 11.52 -0.88 4.59
N ASP A 121 11.10 0.04 5.44
CA ASP A 121 9.96 -0.19 6.34
C ASP A 121 8.71 -0.52 5.53
N GLY A 122 8.14 -1.70 5.76
CA GLY A 122 6.94 -2.19 5.06
C GLY A 122 5.67 -1.47 5.46
N LEU A 123 5.69 -0.61 6.46
CA LEU A 123 4.55 0.11 7.04
C LEU A 123 3.42 -0.81 7.53
N HIS A 124 3.51 -2.11 7.35
CA HIS A 124 2.45 -3.06 7.67
C HIS A 124 2.20 -3.13 9.18
N ASN A 125 1.03 -2.70 9.59
CA ASN A 125 0.59 -2.73 10.98
C ASN A 125 -0.93 -2.82 11.06
N THR A 126 -1.45 -4.00 11.34
CA THR A 126 -2.90 -4.27 11.37
C THR A 126 -3.63 -3.45 12.44
N ASP A 127 -3.02 -3.18 13.58
CA ASP A 127 -3.67 -2.41 14.64
C ASP A 127 -3.77 -0.93 14.25
N LYS A 128 -2.71 -0.36 13.69
CA LYS A 128 -2.76 0.99 13.10
C LYS A 128 -3.77 1.07 11.96
N ALA A 129 -3.80 0.07 11.07
CA ALA A 129 -4.76 0.00 9.97
C ALA A 129 -6.21 0.05 10.49
N LYS A 130 -6.53 -0.75 11.52
CA LYS A 130 -7.87 -0.77 12.14
C LYS A 130 -8.20 0.54 12.84
N ALA A 131 -7.24 1.15 13.54
CA ALA A 131 -7.44 2.43 14.22
C ALA A 131 -7.75 3.57 13.23
N GLU A 132 -6.98 3.68 12.17
CA GLU A 132 -7.21 4.68 11.11
C GLU A 132 -8.52 4.40 10.37
N PHE A 133 -8.81 3.13 10.08
CA PHE A 133 -10.08 2.76 9.47
C PHE A 133 -11.28 3.11 10.34
N ALA A 134 -11.22 2.95 11.66
CA ALA A 134 -12.30 3.31 12.56
C ALA A 134 -12.62 4.82 12.49
N LYS A 135 -11.61 5.68 12.45
CA LYS A 135 -11.76 7.13 12.24
C LYS A 135 -12.44 7.41 10.90
N ALA A 136 -11.91 6.83 9.83
CA ALA A 136 -12.45 6.99 8.49
C ALA A 136 -13.91 6.52 8.39
N LYS A 137 -14.23 5.35 8.96
CA LYS A 137 -15.56 4.77 8.94
C LYS A 137 -16.58 5.67 9.62
N GLN A 138 -16.23 6.25 10.77
CA GLN A 138 -17.10 7.20 11.47
C GLN A 138 -17.36 8.46 10.62
N ALA A 139 -16.32 9.06 10.04
CA ALA A 139 -16.45 10.24 9.19
C ALA A 139 -17.31 9.96 7.94
N LEU A 140 -17.04 8.86 7.25
CA LEU A 140 -17.73 8.47 6.03
C LEU A 140 -19.21 8.08 6.32
N ALA A 141 -19.50 7.42 7.42
CA ALA A 141 -20.87 7.11 7.83
C ALA A 141 -21.70 8.39 8.08
N ASN A 142 -21.09 9.43 8.66
CA ASN A 142 -21.74 10.73 8.85
C ASN A 142 -22.05 11.44 7.52
N GLU A 143 -21.33 11.08 6.44
CA GLU A 143 -21.60 11.54 5.08
C GLU A 143 -22.56 10.63 4.30
N GLY A 144 -23.16 9.64 4.96
CA GLY A 144 -24.11 8.70 4.37
C GLY A 144 -23.47 7.60 3.51
N VAL A 145 -22.16 7.39 3.62
CA VAL A 145 -21.46 6.36 2.86
C VAL A 145 -21.82 4.97 3.38
N GLN A 146 -22.18 4.08 2.46
CA GLN A 146 -22.47 2.67 2.75
C GLN A 146 -21.21 1.81 2.58
N PHE A 147 -21.11 0.76 3.37
CA PHE A 147 -20.02 -0.22 3.31
C PHE A 147 -20.52 -1.56 2.76
N PRO A 148 -19.65 -2.39 2.16
CA PRO A 148 -18.21 -2.17 1.98
C PRO A 148 -17.86 -1.10 0.94
N ILE A 149 -16.67 -0.49 1.10
CA ILE A 149 -16.07 0.32 0.04
C ILE A 149 -15.48 -0.63 -1.01
N HIS A 150 -15.93 -0.50 -2.24
CA HIS A 150 -15.46 -1.30 -3.38
C HIS A 150 -14.26 -0.64 -4.04
N LEU A 151 -13.10 -1.27 -4.00
CA LEU A 151 -11.86 -0.81 -4.62
C LEU A 151 -11.61 -1.60 -5.92
N ASP A 152 -11.77 -0.97 -7.07
CA ASP A 152 -11.39 -1.59 -8.34
C ASP A 152 -9.87 -1.53 -8.51
N VAL A 153 -9.26 -2.67 -8.75
CA VAL A 153 -7.84 -2.79 -9.06
C VAL A 153 -7.70 -3.48 -10.41
N PRO A 154 -7.42 -2.72 -11.48
CA PRO A 154 -7.32 -3.28 -12.82
C PRO A 154 -6.12 -4.22 -12.92
N VAL A 155 -6.34 -5.41 -13.45
CA VAL A 155 -5.34 -6.48 -13.54
C VAL A 155 -5.15 -6.92 -14.99
N THR A 156 -3.89 -6.95 -15.43
CA THR A 156 -3.52 -7.56 -16.70
C THR A 156 -3.35 -9.06 -16.53
N GLN A 157 -4.27 -9.85 -17.08
CA GLN A 157 -4.28 -11.32 -16.92
C GLN A 157 -3.10 -12.03 -17.60
N ASN A 158 -2.42 -11.37 -18.52
CA ASN A 158 -1.29 -11.94 -19.27
C ASN A 158 0.02 -12.05 -18.45
N SER A 159 0.03 -11.57 -17.22
CA SER A 159 1.19 -11.61 -16.33
C SER A 159 0.83 -12.29 -15.01
N THR A 160 1.20 -13.56 -14.85
CA THR A 160 0.98 -14.32 -13.61
C THR A 160 1.56 -13.60 -12.39
N ASN A 161 2.76 -13.04 -12.52
CA ASN A 161 3.40 -12.29 -11.42
C ASN A 161 2.58 -11.06 -11.01
N PHE A 162 2.01 -10.35 -11.98
CA PHE A 162 1.16 -9.19 -11.68
C PHE A 162 -0.15 -9.63 -11.02
N VAL A 163 -0.78 -10.68 -11.52
CA VAL A 163 -1.99 -11.27 -10.91
C VAL A 163 -1.72 -11.67 -9.45
N ASN A 164 -0.65 -12.40 -9.19
CA ASN A 164 -0.30 -12.84 -7.83
C ASN A 164 -0.06 -11.66 -6.89
N ARG A 165 0.62 -10.61 -7.35
CA ARG A 165 0.79 -9.38 -6.56
C ARG A 165 -0.54 -8.73 -6.20
N MET A 166 -1.48 -8.62 -7.15
CA MET A 166 -2.79 -8.02 -6.90
C MET A 166 -3.64 -8.89 -5.98
N GLN A 167 -3.53 -10.21 -6.07
CA GLN A 167 -4.16 -11.13 -5.11
C GLN A 167 -3.59 -10.94 -3.70
N SER A 168 -2.28 -10.80 -3.56
CA SER A 168 -1.64 -10.51 -2.26
C SER A 168 -2.08 -9.16 -1.69
N LEU A 169 -2.21 -8.12 -2.53
CA LEU A 169 -2.77 -6.83 -2.13
C LEU A 169 -4.20 -6.98 -1.63
N LYS A 170 -5.07 -7.64 -2.41
CA LYS A 170 -6.46 -7.92 -2.04
C LYS A 170 -6.53 -8.62 -0.69
N GLN A 171 -5.78 -9.70 -0.54
CA GLN A 171 -5.75 -10.49 0.69
C GLN A 171 -5.33 -9.63 1.89
N SER A 172 -4.24 -8.87 1.78
CA SER A 172 -3.76 -8.00 2.86
C SER A 172 -4.82 -7.00 3.33
N LEU A 173 -5.48 -6.33 2.40
CA LEU A 173 -6.46 -5.31 2.73
C LEU A 173 -7.74 -5.91 3.34
N GLU A 174 -8.27 -6.98 2.74
CA GLU A 174 -9.50 -7.63 3.20
C GLU A 174 -9.33 -8.38 4.53
N GLU A 175 -8.15 -8.97 4.79
CA GLU A 175 -7.86 -9.60 6.08
C GLU A 175 -7.66 -8.58 7.20
N ALA A 176 -6.97 -7.48 6.92
CA ALA A 176 -6.71 -6.46 7.94
C ALA A 176 -7.97 -5.67 8.32
N LEU A 177 -8.79 -5.30 7.33
CA LEU A 177 -9.91 -4.38 7.51
C LEU A 177 -11.28 -5.06 7.55
N GLY A 178 -11.38 -6.29 7.04
CA GLY A 178 -12.63 -7.06 6.92
C GLY A 178 -13.36 -6.79 5.59
N LYS A 179 -13.87 -7.85 4.97
CA LYS A 179 -14.59 -7.77 3.68
C LYS A 179 -15.88 -6.97 3.75
N ASP A 180 -16.52 -6.90 4.90
CA ASP A 180 -17.71 -6.08 5.13
C ASP A 180 -17.40 -4.58 5.22
N ASN A 181 -16.14 -4.22 5.25
CA ASN A 181 -15.66 -2.85 5.30
C ASN A 181 -15.00 -2.43 3.99
N VAL A 182 -14.13 -3.28 3.44
CA VAL A 182 -13.41 -3.04 2.19
C VAL A 182 -13.45 -4.31 1.35
N SER A 183 -13.94 -4.19 0.13
CA SER A 183 -13.92 -5.24 -0.90
C SER A 183 -12.99 -4.80 -2.01
N VAL A 184 -12.02 -5.64 -2.37
CA VAL A 184 -11.10 -5.39 -3.48
C VAL A 184 -11.51 -6.23 -4.67
N ASP A 185 -11.80 -5.56 -5.78
CA ASP A 185 -12.28 -6.16 -7.02
C ASP A 185 -11.15 -6.12 -8.06
N LEU A 186 -10.69 -7.32 -8.48
CA LEU A 186 -9.59 -7.50 -9.41
C LEU A 186 -10.08 -7.76 -10.84
#